data_3d7bc1dfb05dfd144c531aa6795ee7e5
#
_entry.id   3d7bc1dfb05dfd144c531aa6795ee7e5
#
_cell.length_a   1.000
_cell.length_b   1.000
_cell.length_c   1.000
_cell.angle_alpha   90.00
_cell.angle_beta   90.00
_cell.angle_gamma   90.00
#
_symmetry.space_group_name_H-M   'P 1'
#
loop_
_entity.id
_entity.type
_entity.pdbx_description
1 polymer ?
#
loop_
_entity_poly.entity_id
_entity_poly.type
_entity_poly.pdbx_seq_one_letter_code
_entity_poly.pdbx_strand_id
1 'polypeptide(L)'
;MTEKFDLPFEIVESKKTDKNKISAGLKKVEIFVSPEQVEEVISEIEDLKLEATLYDSHGYGQSKQKIRSGKAGGQTAIVSSNRKTIVTIAESDVLEDLIKKLKHINDKSEKKIGVISIQSVDALVHL
;
A
#
# COMPACT_ATOMS: atom_id res chain seq x y z
N MET A 1 -24.41 -7.26 14.46
CA MET A 1 -24.10 -7.70 14.57
C MET A 1 -23.68 -8.49 14.64
N THR A 2 -23.37 -8.90 14.76
CA THR A 2 -23.17 -9.63 14.82
C THR A 2 -22.14 -10.28 14.81
N GLU A 3 -21.62 -10.75 15.26
CA GLU A 3 -20.65 -11.33 15.32
C GLU A 3 -20.77 -12.62 15.27
N LYS A 4 -20.44 -13.19 14.45
CA LYS A 4 -20.55 -14.46 14.30
C LYS A 4 -19.48 -15.19 14.92
N PHE A 5 -18.30 -14.72 15.10
CA PHE A 5 -17.21 -15.45 15.65
C PHE A 5 -16.95 -15.06 17.07
N ASP A 6 -16.56 -16.02 17.88
CA ASP A 6 -16.22 -15.73 19.22
C ASP A 6 -14.73 -15.63 19.30
N LEU A 7 -14.19 -14.58 18.82
CA LEU A 7 -12.76 -14.43 18.81
C LEU A 7 -12.29 -13.96 20.17
N PRO A 8 -11.06 -14.29 20.54
CA PRO A 8 -10.52 -13.86 21.82
C PRO A 8 -10.19 -12.38 21.87
N PHE A 9 -10.46 -11.67 20.82
CA PHE A 9 -10.23 -10.24 20.79
C PHE A 9 -11.30 -9.61 19.93
N GLU A 10 -11.44 -8.34 20.07
CA GLU A 10 -12.45 -7.62 19.35
C GLU A 10 -11.88 -7.04 18.08
N ILE A 11 -12.56 -7.18 16.99
CA ILE A 11 -12.15 -6.59 15.75
C ILE A 11 -13.01 -5.37 15.50
N VAL A 12 -12.35 -4.24 15.42
CA VAL A 12 -13.04 -2.99 15.19
C VAL A 12 -12.94 -2.65 13.73
N GLU A 13 -14.06 -2.56 13.07
CA GLU A 13 -14.07 -2.24 11.68
C GLU A 13 -14.24 -0.77 11.46
N SER A 14 -13.76 -0.30 10.34
CA SER A 14 -13.91 1.09 10.05
C SER A 14 -15.35 1.42 9.86
N LYS A 15 -15.71 2.63 10.20
CA LYS A 15 -17.05 3.06 10.02
C LYS A 15 -17.31 3.23 8.57
N LYS A 16 -18.49 2.93 8.16
CA LYS A 16 -18.79 3.07 6.81
C LYS A 16 -19.19 4.42 6.42
N THR A 17 -19.49 5.25 7.35
CA THR A 17 -20.02 6.55 7.04
C THR A 17 -19.08 7.37 6.21
N ASP A 18 -17.81 7.15 6.32
CA ASP A 18 -16.88 7.98 5.60
C ASP A 18 -15.80 7.10 5.03
N LYS A 19 -16.15 6.32 4.05
CA LYS A 19 -15.20 5.40 3.51
C LYS A 19 -14.08 6.05 2.74
N ASN A 20 -14.16 7.31 2.45
CA ASN A 20 -13.08 7.95 1.74
C ASN A 20 -12.13 8.66 2.68
N LYS A 21 -12.31 8.48 3.97
CA LYS A 21 -11.46 9.12 4.93
C LYS A 21 -10.73 8.10 5.76
N ILE A 22 -9.53 8.43 6.14
CA ILE A 22 -8.74 7.60 7.01
C ILE A 22 -9.05 8.02 8.43
N SER A 23 -9.31 7.06 9.30
CA SER A 23 -9.63 7.40 10.67
C SER A 23 -8.45 8.11 11.31
N ALA A 24 -8.74 8.92 12.31
CA ALA A 24 -7.72 9.75 12.92
C ALA A 24 -6.63 8.93 13.58
N GLY A 25 -5.49 9.52 13.77
CA GLY A 25 -4.41 8.92 14.52
C GLY A 25 -3.18 8.66 13.68
N LEU A 26 -2.26 7.97 14.28
CA LEU A 26 -0.99 7.68 13.67
C LEU A 26 -1.12 6.41 12.83
N LYS A 27 -0.60 6.45 11.64
CA LYS A 27 -0.76 5.34 10.70
C LYS A 27 0.57 4.91 10.12
N LYS A 28 0.70 3.62 9.92
CA LYS A 28 1.86 3.07 9.23
C LYS A 28 1.40 2.71 7.84
N VAL A 29 2.17 3.09 6.86
CA VAL A 29 1.82 2.88 5.47
C VAL A 29 2.89 2.06 4.80
N GLU A 30 2.49 1.03 4.09
CA GLU A 30 3.42 0.27 3.29
C GLU A 30 2.98 0.45 1.83
N ILE A 31 3.91 0.88 1.01
CA ILE A 31 3.63 1.14 -0.39
C ILE A 31 4.45 0.16 -1.20
N PHE A 32 3.78 -0.68 -1.97
CA PHE A 32 4.44 -1.69 -2.76
C PHE A 32 4.49 -1.19 -4.20
N VAL A 33 5.67 -0.82 -4.63
CA VAL A 33 5.82 -0.19 -5.95
C VAL A 33 6.81 -0.92 -6.82
N SER A 34 6.73 -0.69 -8.09
CA SER A 34 7.72 -1.23 -9.01
C SER A 34 8.96 -0.36 -8.89
N PRO A 35 10.12 -0.90 -9.21
CA PRO A 35 11.36 -0.14 -9.06
C PRO A 35 11.38 1.16 -9.83
N GLU A 36 10.70 1.24 -10.94
CA GLU A 36 10.71 2.44 -11.74
C GLU A 36 10.03 3.62 -11.08
N GLN A 37 9.15 3.37 -10.14
CA GLN A 37 8.39 4.44 -9.54
C GLN A 37 8.88 4.86 -8.17
N VAL A 38 9.93 4.22 -7.69
CA VAL A 38 10.43 4.49 -6.37
C VAL A 38 10.81 5.93 -6.15
N GLU A 39 11.55 6.50 -7.08
CA GLU A 39 12.05 7.85 -6.86
C GLU A 39 10.93 8.86 -6.79
N GLU A 40 9.92 8.68 -7.61
CA GLU A 40 8.80 9.60 -7.61
C GLU A 40 8.06 9.51 -6.29
N VAL A 41 7.86 8.31 -5.80
CA VAL A 41 7.14 8.13 -4.55
C VAL A 41 7.95 8.67 -3.37
N ILE A 42 9.25 8.41 -3.35
CA ILE A 42 10.09 8.90 -2.29
C ILE A 42 10.09 10.43 -2.29
N SER A 43 10.08 11.02 -3.47
CA SER A 43 10.08 12.47 -3.56
C SER A 43 8.83 13.05 -2.91
N GLU A 44 7.68 12.41 -3.10
CA GLU A 44 6.46 12.91 -2.48
C GLU A 44 6.51 12.74 -0.97
N ILE A 45 7.12 11.67 -0.50
CA ILE A 45 7.24 11.46 0.92
C ILE A 45 8.13 12.54 1.53
N GLU A 46 9.22 12.85 0.86
CA GLU A 46 10.12 13.87 1.34
C GLU A 46 9.48 15.25 1.33
N ASP A 47 8.65 15.52 0.35
CA ASP A 47 7.97 16.80 0.28
C ASP A 47 7.06 17.01 1.48
N LEU A 48 6.54 15.94 2.03
CA LEU A 48 5.70 16.01 3.20
C LEU A 48 6.48 15.93 4.50
N LYS A 49 7.82 15.95 4.40
CA LYS A 49 8.71 15.89 5.56
C LYS A 49 8.55 14.62 6.36
N LEU A 50 8.25 13.55 5.68
CA LEU A 50 8.14 12.26 6.33
C LEU A 50 9.42 11.47 6.11
N GLU A 51 9.66 10.51 6.98
CA GLU A 51 10.78 9.62 6.84
C GLU A 51 10.28 8.29 6.34
N ALA A 52 11.11 7.60 5.62
CA ALA A 52 10.69 6.33 5.05
C ALA A 52 11.82 5.32 5.11
N THR A 53 11.43 4.06 5.18
CA THR A 53 12.36 2.96 5.06
C THR A 53 12.04 2.25 3.76
N LEU A 54 13.07 1.96 3.00
CA LEU A 54 12.91 1.31 1.72
C LEU A 54 13.62 -0.02 1.75
N TYR A 55 12.98 -1.05 1.30
CA TYR A 55 13.63 -2.33 1.18
C TYR A 55 13.09 -3.12 -0.01
N ASP A 56 13.87 -4.07 -0.45
CA ASP A 56 13.49 -4.89 -1.57
C ASP A 56 12.50 -5.93 -1.13
N SER A 57 11.58 -6.24 -2.00
CA SER A 57 10.62 -7.28 -1.73
C SER A 57 10.28 -7.99 -3.03
N HIS A 58 9.64 -9.13 -2.90
CA HIS A 58 9.21 -9.86 -4.06
C HIS A 58 7.73 -10.16 -3.91
N GLY A 59 7.01 -9.91 -4.97
CA GLY A 59 5.61 -10.21 -4.98
C GLY A 59 5.37 -11.52 -5.70
N TYR A 60 4.53 -12.35 -5.12
CA TYR A 60 4.15 -13.58 -5.73
C TYR A 60 2.64 -13.62 -5.79
N GLY A 61 2.13 -14.02 -6.90
CA GLY A 61 0.69 -14.10 -7.03
C GLY A 61 0.32 -14.58 -8.39
N GLN A 62 -0.94 -14.80 -8.59
CA GLN A 62 -1.43 -15.26 -9.85
C GLN A 62 -1.70 -14.06 -10.73
N SER A 63 -1.36 -14.22 -11.97
CA SER A 63 -1.50 -13.15 -12.92
C SER A 63 -2.28 -13.63 -14.10
N LYS A 64 -3.04 -12.75 -14.69
CA LYS A 64 -3.79 -13.10 -15.87
C LYS A 64 -3.01 -12.82 -17.12
N GLN A 65 -1.75 -12.51 -16.99
CA GLN A 65 -0.95 -12.27 -18.16
C GLN A 65 -0.83 -13.53 -18.95
N LYS A 66 -0.83 -13.38 -20.24
CA LYS A 66 -0.68 -14.52 -21.07
C LYS A 66 0.69 -15.02 -21.01
N ILE A 67 0.83 -16.33 -21.01
CA ILE A 67 2.10 -16.97 -21.01
C ILE A 67 2.63 -16.97 -22.39
N ARG A 68 3.75 -16.32 -22.59
CA ARG A 68 4.31 -16.25 -23.86
C ARG A 68 4.58 -17.53 -24.52
N SER A 69 4.96 -18.54 -23.86
CA SER A 69 5.26 -19.78 -24.49
C SER A 69 4.07 -20.36 -25.19
N GLY A 70 2.98 -19.79 -24.94
CA GLY A 70 1.84 -20.17 -25.67
C GLY A 70 1.23 -21.47 -25.40
N LYS A 71 1.80 -22.28 -24.65
CA LYS A 71 1.26 -23.49 -24.43
C LYS A 71 -0.04 -23.40 -23.88
N ALA A 72 -0.32 -22.69 -23.03
CA ALA A 72 -1.57 -22.70 -22.46
C ALA A 72 -2.09 -21.32 -22.36
N GLY A 73 -2.15 -20.70 -23.39
CA GLY A 73 -2.56 -19.33 -23.42
C GLY A 73 -3.72 -19.05 -22.52
N GLY A 74 -3.67 -17.98 -21.82
CA GLY A 74 -4.76 -17.59 -20.99
C GLY A 74 -4.77 -18.18 -19.62
N GLN A 75 -3.86 -19.05 -19.34
CA GLN A 75 -3.83 -19.61 -18.03
C GLN A 75 -3.27 -18.65 -17.04
N THR A 76 -3.71 -18.77 -15.80
CA THR A 76 -3.15 -17.99 -14.72
C THR A 76 -1.89 -18.65 -14.27
N ALA A 77 -0.91 -17.87 -13.96
CA ALA A 77 0.37 -18.39 -13.49
C ALA A 77 0.80 -17.61 -12.27
N ILE A 78 1.63 -18.25 -11.46
CA ILE A 78 2.19 -17.57 -10.32
C ILE A 78 3.40 -16.83 -10.81
N VAL A 79 3.39 -15.55 -10.60
CA VAL A 79 4.44 -14.69 -11.10
C VAL A 79 5.17 -14.05 -9.95
N SER A 80 6.48 -14.03 -10.06
CA SER A 80 7.30 -13.36 -9.08
C SER A 80 7.75 -12.05 -9.70
N SER A 81 7.63 -10.98 -8.98
CA SER A 81 8.08 -9.71 -9.50
C SER A 81 8.88 -8.98 -8.45
N ASN A 82 9.90 -8.27 -8.90
CA ASN A 82 10.71 -7.48 -8.00
C ASN A 82 9.96 -6.23 -7.68
N ARG A 83 9.89 -5.91 -6.42
CA ARG A 83 9.20 -4.75 -5.98
C ARG A 83 9.99 -4.07 -4.92
N LYS A 84 9.65 -2.85 -4.63
CA LYS A 84 10.23 -2.13 -3.53
C LYS A 84 9.10 -1.85 -2.56
N THR A 85 9.41 -1.97 -1.29
CA THR A 85 8.43 -1.66 -0.26
C THR A 85 8.91 -0.44 0.49
N ILE A 86 8.08 0.57 0.54
CA ILE A 86 8.40 1.81 1.23
C ILE A 86 7.48 1.92 2.42
N VAL A 87 8.06 2.10 3.60
CA VAL A 87 7.29 2.17 4.82
C VAL A 87 7.46 3.54 5.43
N THR A 88 6.37 4.18 5.77
CA THR A 88 6.42 5.46 6.46
C THR A 88 5.32 5.49 7.51
N ILE A 89 5.46 6.36 8.49
CA ILE A 89 4.47 6.53 9.53
C ILE A 89 4.10 7.99 9.59
N ALA A 90 2.83 8.28 9.60
CA ALA A 90 2.36 9.66 9.56
C ALA A 90 1.00 9.80 10.22
N GLU A 91 0.67 11.01 10.59
CA GLU A 91 -0.66 11.30 11.08
C GLU A 91 -1.62 11.16 9.91
N SER A 92 -2.84 10.87 10.22
CA SER A 92 -3.82 10.55 9.17
C SER A 92 -4.02 11.68 8.17
N ASP A 93 -3.98 12.92 8.62
CA ASP A 93 -4.20 14.01 7.67
C ASP A 93 -3.02 14.15 6.70
N VAL A 94 -1.81 13.96 7.19
CA VAL A 94 -0.66 14.01 6.30
C VAL A 94 -0.70 12.82 5.36
N LEU A 95 -1.14 11.68 5.86
CA LEU A 95 -1.25 10.50 5.05
C LEU A 95 -2.27 10.69 3.93
N GLU A 96 -3.37 11.37 4.21
CA GLU A 96 -4.36 11.62 3.17
C GLU A 96 -3.75 12.46 2.05
N ASP A 97 -2.92 13.43 2.41
CA ASP A 97 -2.24 14.23 1.39
C ASP A 97 -1.29 13.35 0.58
N LEU A 98 -0.59 12.45 1.24
CA LEU A 98 0.32 11.56 0.55
C LEU A 98 -0.44 10.69 -0.44
N ILE A 99 -1.57 10.13 -0.01
CA ILE A 99 -2.34 9.27 -0.88
C ILE A 99 -2.84 10.02 -2.10
N LYS A 100 -3.24 11.28 -1.93
CA LYS A 100 -3.68 12.05 -3.07
C LYS A 100 -2.54 12.26 -4.06
N LYS A 101 -1.34 12.49 -3.56
CA LYS A 101 -0.20 12.67 -4.44
C LYS A 101 0.13 11.38 -5.16
N LEU A 102 0.06 10.25 -4.43
CA LEU A 102 0.35 8.98 -5.03
C LEU A 102 -0.70 8.61 -6.09
N LYS A 103 -1.94 8.97 -5.83
CA LYS A 103 -2.97 8.70 -6.78
C LYS A 103 -2.73 9.51 -8.06
N HIS A 104 -2.25 10.73 -7.91
CA HIS A 104 -1.95 11.56 -9.05
C HIS A 104 -0.84 10.92 -9.90
N ILE A 105 0.20 10.41 -9.24
CA ILE A 105 1.28 9.73 -9.94
C ILE A 105 0.72 8.51 -10.66
N ASN A 106 -0.12 7.76 -9.98
CA ASN A 106 -0.69 6.56 -10.54
C ASN A 106 -1.54 6.87 -11.77
N ASP A 107 -2.30 7.94 -11.71
CA ASP A 107 -3.17 8.30 -12.82
C ASP A 107 -2.41 8.77 -14.05
N LYS A 108 -1.25 9.37 -13.85
CA LYS A 108 -0.46 9.82 -14.95
C LYS A 108 0.40 8.74 -15.58
N SER A 109 0.61 7.67 -14.88
CA SER A 109 1.56 6.67 -15.30
C SER A 109 0.88 5.54 -16.04
N GLU A 110 1.55 4.98 -17.01
CA GLU A 110 1.01 3.84 -17.69
C GLU A 110 1.11 2.64 -16.78
N LYS A 111 2.10 2.61 -15.92
CA LYS A 111 2.22 1.53 -14.98
C LYS A 111 1.66 1.96 -13.68
N LYS A 112 0.84 1.14 -13.09
CA LYS A 112 0.23 1.48 -11.82
C LYS A 112 1.23 1.32 -10.69
N ILE A 113 1.09 2.12 -9.66
CA ILE A 113 1.97 2.06 -8.53
C ILE A 113 1.86 0.74 -7.82
N GLY A 114 0.71 0.26 -7.63
CA GLY A 114 0.54 -1.00 -6.93
C GLY A 114 -0.41 -0.85 -5.78
N VAL A 115 -0.01 -1.30 -4.62
CA VAL A 115 -0.92 -1.43 -3.49
C VAL A 115 -0.37 -0.64 -2.31
N ILE A 116 -1.26 -0.04 -1.57
CA ILE A 116 -0.92 0.67 -0.35
C ILE A 116 -1.66 0.00 0.79
N SER A 117 -0.95 -0.34 1.83
CA SER A 117 -1.54 -0.96 3.00
C SER A 117 -1.39 0.01 4.16
N ILE A 118 -2.44 0.19 4.94
CA ILE A 118 -2.46 1.15 6.03
C ILE A 118 -2.85 0.45 7.31
N GLN A 119 -2.08 0.68 8.36
CA GLN A 119 -2.35 0.09 9.64
C GLN A 119 -2.32 1.15 10.71
N SER A 120 -3.10 0.98 11.76
CA SER A 120 -3.07 1.89 12.88
C SER A 120 -1.83 1.59 13.73
N VAL A 121 -1.24 2.62 14.28
CA VAL A 121 -0.08 2.52 15.12
C VAL A 121 -0.46 3.05 16.48
N ASP A 122 -0.22 2.27 17.51
CA ASP A 122 -0.58 2.71 18.84
C ASP A 122 0.34 3.81 19.35
N ALA A 123 1.60 3.69 19.07
CA ALA A 123 2.55 4.69 19.54
C ALA A 123 3.84 4.58 18.73
N LEU A 124 4.57 5.67 18.68
CA LEU A 124 5.86 5.71 18.02
C LEU A 124 6.80 6.34 19.05
N VAL A 125 7.90 5.67 19.33
CA VAL A 125 8.84 6.14 20.31
C VAL A 125 10.17 6.42 19.67
N HIS A 126 10.66 7.63 19.87
CA HIS A 126 11.98 7.99 19.37
C HIS A 126 12.94 7.85 20.53
N LEU A 127 13.99 7.10 20.36
CA LEU A 127 14.94 6.87 21.43
C LEU A 127 16.06 7.88 21.45
#